data_2d039185c374f9c519f3547ed47594e4
#
_entry.id   2d039185c374f9c519f3547ed47594e4
#
_cell.length_a   1.000
_cell.length_b   1.000
_cell.length_c   1.000
_cell.angle_alpha   90.00
_cell.angle_beta   90.00
_cell.angle_gamma   90.00
#
_symmetry.space_group_name_H-M   'P 1'
#
loop_
_entity.id
_entity.type
_entity.pdbx_description
1 polymer ?
#
loop_
_entity_poly.entity_id
_entity_poly.type
_entity_poly.pdbx_seq_one_letter_code
_entity_poly.pdbx_strand_id
1 'polypeptide(L)'
;MKRRDFMKLSAAAALGTTMAAVAPAALATDLDQTNGDLHTTVDRKKAAMGLGDGKTFAYDPENPYLNVNVGLFHDVQVTVGGETVGTATYYLPDGMDPWAPAVIVLTPDNTTAQAFSGTITGRQWRTVAGKNKIGVAFFGPKDGGSWNLGLDSGARDDAAALNALYQLMRKKSTKLSGAFSMDKSHTALVGYKEGGAAALLFGGRWASDFSSICAVDAAEVPAASLAAVGGKYVLPFPGDSTRAVEEEAIAAGTVDTPVWFIRSGADTTNKAALDFYLKANRADAKGNGVYASTREGSAAEVWVTEKAQCPASIWKKFSGQFKRFMAMQLPGRVAKAEDFTRKGFDIHEEWVNGELRRWMVYVPSTYTGSEKVPMVLVMHGYTASMYAIAEESRWYDVAEKNGFIVVFAQGLVRPADLMGNIPTAMWLAGAFAGLAGKDTDPAVDLEFINTLLDRMEKDFNIDKTRIYATGHSNGSLMTWATGCRYTSRFAAIAPIGYMAAPTQDLDPALLLPAWAFLGEYDSAGVAELVEDNGTVKALQGWNAHNGTNEKTVAETTSYNGAFVTKSFVGAGDVPLVKYTVVKDTPHVYLQEESVAVWEEFFSRYSRGADGTLYYDGTPVTAGQHQPSADWYAAK
;
A
#
# COMPACT_ATOMS: atom_id res chain seq x y z
N MET A 1 9.80 -1.46 30.34
CA MET A 1 8.72 -0.45 30.28
C MET A 1 7.41 -1.17 29.97
N LYS A 2 6.34 -1.00 30.73
CA LYS A 2 5.08 -1.70 30.40
C LYS A 2 4.42 -1.02 29.20
N ARG A 3 3.78 -1.78 28.30
CA ARG A 3 3.07 -1.31 27.10
C ARG A 3 2.22 -0.03 27.37
N ARG A 4 1.60 0.06 28.55
CA ARG A 4 0.81 1.23 28.98
C ARG A 4 1.63 2.51 29.18
N ASP A 5 2.89 2.40 29.54
CA ASP A 5 3.74 3.57 29.84
C ASP A 5 4.41 4.08 28.56
N PHE A 6 4.69 3.18 27.62
CA PHE A 6 5.16 3.54 26.28
C PHE A 6 4.06 4.25 25.46
N MET A 7 2.84 3.73 25.51
CA MET A 7 1.69 4.41 24.88
C MET A 7 1.36 5.77 25.51
N LYS A 8 1.68 6.00 26.79
CA LYS A 8 1.50 7.31 27.42
C LYS A 8 2.52 8.34 26.97
N LEU A 9 3.73 7.95 26.60
CA LEU A 9 4.72 8.89 26.05
C LEU A 9 4.40 9.29 24.59
N SER A 10 3.94 8.37 23.76
CA SER A 10 3.50 8.68 22.40
C SER A 10 2.16 9.41 22.35
N ALA A 11 1.24 9.12 23.28
CA ALA A 11 -0.05 9.83 23.41
C ALA A 11 0.08 11.24 24.04
N ALA A 12 1.11 11.47 24.86
CA ALA A 12 1.34 12.80 25.45
C ALA A 12 1.84 13.83 24.43
N ALA A 13 2.48 13.39 23.34
CA ALA A 13 2.82 14.27 22.23
C ALA A 13 1.62 14.61 21.32
N ALA A 14 0.54 13.83 21.40
CA ALA A 14 -0.67 14.03 20.59
C ALA A 14 -1.86 14.71 21.35
N LEU A 15 -1.78 14.91 22.66
CA LEU A 15 -2.87 15.40 23.50
C LEU A 15 -2.62 16.75 24.19
N GLY A 16 -1.69 17.52 23.71
CA GLY A 16 -1.32 18.83 24.26
C GLY A 16 -1.83 20.03 23.46
N THR A 17 -3.07 20.05 22.99
CA THR A 17 -3.72 21.31 22.62
C THR A 17 -5.21 21.27 22.99
N THR A 18 -5.53 21.97 24.06
CA THR A 18 -6.87 22.45 24.40
C THR A 18 -7.56 23.02 23.15
N MET A 19 -8.82 22.58 22.96
CA MET A 19 -9.73 23.20 21.99
C MET A 19 -9.93 24.69 22.34
N ALA A 20 -9.09 25.55 21.82
CA ALA A 20 -9.45 26.94 21.61
C ALA A 20 -10.18 27.00 20.26
N ALA A 21 -11.40 27.49 20.28
CA ALA A 21 -12.16 27.81 19.08
C ALA A 21 -11.38 28.89 18.31
N VAL A 22 -10.55 28.48 17.37
CA VAL A 22 -9.88 29.38 16.44
C VAL A 22 -10.89 29.75 15.36
N ALA A 23 -11.16 31.03 15.25
CA ALA A 23 -12.04 31.59 14.25
C ALA A 23 -11.65 31.09 12.84
N PRO A 24 -12.63 30.73 11.98
CA PRO A 24 -12.36 30.07 10.68
C PRO A 24 -11.68 30.93 9.62
N ALA A 25 -11.37 32.18 9.92
CA ALA A 25 -11.03 33.17 8.91
C ALA A 25 -9.54 33.39 8.66
N ALA A 26 -8.64 32.93 9.52
CA ALA A 26 -7.23 33.35 9.44
C ALA A 26 -6.26 32.36 8.80
N LEU A 27 -6.71 31.12 8.48
CA LEU A 27 -5.80 30.08 7.91
C LEU A 27 -5.98 29.84 6.40
N ALA A 28 -6.94 30.50 5.76
CA ALA A 28 -7.24 30.27 4.36
C ALA A 28 -6.69 31.32 3.38
N THR A 29 -6.13 32.42 3.87
CA THR A 29 -5.82 33.59 3.02
C THR A 29 -4.48 33.53 2.32
N ASP A 30 -3.50 32.79 2.83
CA ASP A 30 -2.15 32.79 2.25
C ASP A 30 -1.92 31.74 1.14
N LEU A 31 -2.88 30.81 0.93
CA LEU A 31 -2.78 29.75 -0.06
C LEU A 31 -3.88 29.83 -1.15
N ASP A 32 -4.68 30.88 -1.18
CA ASP A 32 -5.64 31.13 -2.26
C ASP A 32 -4.91 31.71 -3.48
N GLN A 33 -4.01 30.93 -4.05
CA GLN A 33 -3.41 31.28 -5.31
C GLN A 33 -4.22 30.66 -6.44
N THR A 34 -4.69 31.51 -7.32
CA THR A 34 -5.44 31.12 -8.51
C THR A 34 -4.49 30.67 -9.60
N ASN A 35 -4.82 29.53 -10.24
CA ASN A 35 -4.17 29.03 -11.46
C ASN A 35 -2.67 28.97 -11.40
N GLY A 36 -2.24 28.20 -10.49
CA GLY A 36 -0.92 27.95 -10.14
C GLY A 36 0.08 27.60 -11.21
N ASP A 37 0.86 28.61 -11.53
CA ASP A 37 2.23 28.36 -11.95
C ASP A 37 3.15 28.09 -10.75
N LEU A 38 2.57 27.76 -9.60
CA LEU A 38 3.34 27.52 -8.39
C LEU A 38 3.90 26.10 -8.41
N HIS A 39 4.97 25.90 -9.14
CA HIS A 39 5.80 24.72 -9.05
C HIS A 39 6.82 24.92 -7.95
N THR A 40 6.61 24.26 -6.83
CA THR A 40 7.47 24.42 -5.66
C THR A 40 7.97 23.08 -5.16
N THR A 41 9.22 23.02 -4.78
CA THR A 41 9.81 21.88 -4.08
C THR A 41 9.77 22.16 -2.59
N VAL A 42 9.19 21.27 -1.80
CA VAL A 42 9.24 21.36 -0.35
C VAL A 42 10.59 20.80 0.13
N ASP A 43 11.38 21.63 0.82
CA ASP A 43 12.58 21.15 1.50
C ASP A 43 12.18 20.42 2.78
N ARG A 44 11.83 19.16 2.63
CA ARG A 44 11.44 18.31 3.73
C ARG A 44 12.54 18.12 4.76
N LYS A 45 13.79 18.13 4.29
CA LYS A 45 14.97 17.99 5.16
C LYS A 45 15.02 19.13 6.17
N LYS A 46 14.80 20.37 5.73
CA LYS A 46 14.77 21.52 6.62
C LYS A 46 13.51 21.57 7.48
N ALA A 47 12.35 21.23 6.90
CA ALA A 47 11.10 21.22 7.63
C ALA A 47 11.09 20.21 8.79
N ALA A 48 11.57 18.98 8.56
CA ALA A 48 11.63 17.96 9.61
C ALA A 48 12.71 18.22 10.66
N MET A 49 13.77 18.92 10.32
CA MET A 49 14.79 19.34 11.29
C MET A 49 14.36 20.55 12.13
N GLY A 50 13.17 21.09 11.92
CA GLY A 50 12.72 22.32 12.58
C GLY A 50 13.56 23.57 12.20
N LEU A 51 14.40 23.44 11.19
CA LEU A 51 15.28 24.50 10.69
C LEU A 51 14.66 25.28 9.54
N GLY A 52 13.49 24.88 9.13
CA GLY A 52 12.78 25.48 8.02
C GLY A 52 11.37 25.82 8.43
N ASP A 53 10.96 26.90 7.92
CA ASP A 53 9.61 27.42 7.92
C ASP A 53 8.75 26.79 6.83
N GLY A 54 9.10 25.59 6.37
CA GLY A 54 8.44 24.96 5.23
C GLY A 54 8.70 25.69 3.92
N LYS A 55 9.89 26.25 3.75
CA LYS A 55 10.23 26.98 2.52
C LYS A 55 9.98 26.13 1.29
N THR A 56 9.15 26.64 0.44
CA THR A 56 8.94 26.12 -0.90
C THR A 56 10.11 26.58 -1.78
N PHE A 57 10.66 25.63 -2.55
CA PHE A 57 11.75 25.92 -3.48
C PHE A 57 11.20 26.05 -4.90
N ALA A 58 11.92 26.80 -5.72
CA ALA A 58 11.59 26.89 -7.12
C ALA A 58 11.56 25.49 -7.76
N TYR A 59 10.67 25.31 -8.70
CA TYR A 59 10.59 24.09 -9.49
C TYR A 59 11.96 23.76 -10.11
N ASP A 60 12.41 22.53 -9.89
CA ASP A 60 13.64 22.00 -10.46
C ASP A 60 13.31 21.16 -11.71
N PRO A 61 13.60 21.65 -12.93
CA PRO A 61 13.29 20.90 -14.15
C PRO A 61 14.15 19.64 -14.31
N GLU A 62 15.30 19.57 -13.64
CA GLU A 62 16.16 18.39 -13.70
C GLU A 62 15.71 17.27 -12.76
N ASN A 63 14.92 17.62 -11.74
CA ASN A 63 14.37 16.66 -10.80
C ASN A 63 12.87 16.88 -10.53
N PRO A 64 12.04 16.79 -11.57
CA PRO A 64 10.61 17.12 -11.50
C PRO A 64 9.83 16.25 -10.50
N TYR A 65 10.35 15.09 -10.13
CA TYR A 65 9.66 14.16 -9.23
C TYR A 65 9.77 14.52 -7.75
N LEU A 66 10.75 15.34 -7.39
CA LEU A 66 10.87 15.87 -6.04
C LEU A 66 10.03 17.14 -5.84
N ASN A 67 9.52 17.70 -6.91
CA ASN A 67 8.70 18.89 -6.85
C ASN A 67 7.28 18.51 -6.44
N VAL A 68 6.74 19.24 -5.48
CA VAL A 68 5.34 19.14 -5.06
C VAL A 68 4.69 20.49 -5.35
N ASN A 69 3.65 20.48 -6.17
CA ASN A 69 2.87 21.68 -6.37
C ASN A 69 2.03 21.96 -5.13
N VAL A 70 1.97 23.21 -4.72
CA VAL A 70 1.28 23.66 -3.51
C VAL A 70 0.33 24.79 -3.86
N GLY A 71 -0.88 24.75 -3.33
CA GLY A 71 -1.86 25.80 -3.49
C GLY A 71 -3.21 25.32 -3.98
N LEU A 72 -4.03 26.28 -4.41
CA LEU A 72 -5.34 26.07 -5.00
C LEU A 72 -5.26 26.26 -6.51
N PHE A 73 -5.53 25.20 -7.26
CA PHE A 73 -5.43 25.17 -8.71
C PHE A 73 -6.81 24.99 -9.32
N HIS A 74 -7.22 25.94 -10.15
CA HIS A 74 -8.48 25.90 -10.87
C HIS A 74 -8.29 25.40 -12.30
N ASP A 75 -9.40 25.04 -12.94
CA ASP A 75 -9.48 24.70 -14.38
C ASP A 75 -8.52 23.58 -14.82
N VAL A 76 -8.24 22.63 -13.90
CA VAL A 76 -7.46 21.43 -14.22
C VAL A 76 -8.27 20.59 -15.22
N GLN A 77 -7.76 20.49 -16.46
CA GLN A 77 -8.46 19.81 -17.55
C GLN A 77 -8.48 18.31 -17.37
N VAL A 78 -9.66 17.73 -17.39
CA VAL A 78 -9.87 16.28 -17.39
C VAL A 78 -10.26 15.83 -18.79
N THR A 79 -9.47 14.94 -19.39
CA THR A 79 -9.65 14.53 -20.79
C THR A 79 -9.88 13.03 -20.92
N VAL A 80 -10.75 12.66 -21.85
CA VAL A 80 -10.99 11.28 -22.30
C VAL A 80 -10.85 11.25 -23.82
N GLY A 81 -9.99 10.41 -24.36
CA GLY A 81 -9.76 10.32 -25.78
C GLY A 81 -9.26 11.62 -26.44
N GLY A 82 -8.63 12.51 -25.68
CA GLY A 82 -8.15 13.83 -26.14
C GLY A 82 -9.19 14.96 -26.05
N GLU A 83 -10.44 14.65 -25.72
CA GLU A 83 -11.47 15.64 -25.50
C GLU A 83 -11.60 16.01 -24.03
N THR A 84 -11.77 17.30 -23.72
CA THR A 84 -12.03 17.75 -22.34
C THR A 84 -13.45 17.37 -21.94
N VAL A 85 -13.56 16.53 -20.92
CA VAL A 85 -14.84 16.03 -20.38
C VAL A 85 -15.26 16.71 -19.09
N GLY A 86 -14.37 17.47 -18.47
CA GLY A 86 -14.65 18.24 -17.26
C GLY A 86 -13.43 19.03 -16.79
N THR A 87 -13.63 19.81 -15.74
CA THR A 87 -12.56 20.54 -15.06
C THR A 87 -12.59 20.25 -13.57
N ALA A 88 -11.40 20.07 -12.97
CA ALA A 88 -11.25 19.90 -11.53
C ALA A 88 -10.61 21.15 -10.90
N THR A 89 -10.79 21.28 -9.59
CA THR A 89 -10.06 22.23 -8.75
C THR A 89 -9.27 21.44 -7.72
N TYR A 90 -7.94 21.57 -7.69
CA TYR A 90 -7.09 20.90 -6.72
C TYR A 90 -6.73 21.85 -5.58
N TYR A 91 -6.72 21.32 -4.37
CA TYR A 91 -6.04 21.93 -3.24
C TYR A 91 -4.96 20.97 -2.72
N LEU A 92 -3.71 21.41 -2.83
CA LEU A 92 -2.52 20.67 -2.46
C LEU A 92 -1.81 21.45 -1.36
N PRO A 93 -1.91 21.02 -0.08
CA PRO A 93 -1.35 21.76 1.03
C PRO A 93 0.17 21.68 1.06
N ASP A 94 0.79 22.71 1.62
CA ASP A 94 2.21 22.67 1.93
C ASP A 94 2.56 21.51 2.86
N GLY A 95 3.71 20.89 2.62
CA GLY A 95 4.19 19.72 3.35
C GLY A 95 3.46 18.41 3.04
N MET A 96 2.66 18.37 1.97
CA MET A 96 2.06 17.12 1.47
C MET A 96 3.11 16.27 0.77
N ASP A 97 3.05 14.96 1.02
CA ASP A 97 3.87 13.99 0.29
C ASP A 97 3.39 13.79 -1.16
N PRO A 98 4.28 13.52 -2.12
CA PRO A 98 3.88 13.15 -3.48
C PRO A 98 3.01 11.88 -3.54
N TRP A 99 3.02 11.08 -2.49
CA TRP A 99 2.26 9.83 -2.36
C TRP A 99 1.24 9.92 -1.22
N ALA A 100 0.64 11.11 -1.05
CA ALA A 100 -0.31 11.34 0.02
C ALA A 100 -1.68 10.72 -0.29
N PRO A 101 -2.46 10.38 0.75
CA PRO A 101 -3.88 10.09 0.59
C PRO A 101 -4.62 11.25 -0.09
N ALA A 102 -5.76 10.94 -0.70
CA ALA A 102 -6.55 11.94 -1.40
C ALA A 102 -8.05 11.82 -1.13
N VAL A 103 -8.74 12.93 -1.32
CA VAL A 103 -10.21 12.98 -1.34
C VAL A 103 -10.65 13.60 -2.66
N ILE A 104 -11.51 12.90 -3.41
CA ILE A 104 -12.25 13.47 -4.51
C ILE A 104 -13.63 13.89 -4.01
N VAL A 105 -13.98 15.15 -4.21
CA VAL A 105 -15.25 15.73 -3.76
C VAL A 105 -16.11 16.07 -4.98
N LEU A 106 -17.21 15.34 -5.17
CA LEU A 106 -18.19 15.59 -6.23
C LEU A 106 -19.21 16.66 -5.78
N THR A 107 -19.35 17.68 -6.61
CA THR A 107 -20.20 18.83 -6.30
C THR A 107 -21.67 18.58 -6.66
N PRO A 108 -22.62 19.32 -6.09
CA PRO A 108 -24.00 19.31 -6.55
C PRO A 108 -24.14 19.72 -8.02
N ASP A 109 -25.29 19.41 -8.61
CA ASP A 109 -25.69 19.95 -9.90
C ASP A 109 -25.62 21.50 -9.92
N ASN A 110 -25.43 22.07 -11.07
CA ASN A 110 -25.33 23.52 -11.30
C ASN A 110 -24.22 24.20 -10.45
N THR A 111 -23.18 23.42 -10.09
CA THR A 111 -22.08 23.89 -9.25
C THR A 111 -20.75 23.43 -9.83
N THR A 112 -19.92 24.38 -10.28
CA THR A 112 -18.57 24.06 -10.75
C THR A 112 -17.65 23.66 -9.59
N ALA A 113 -16.59 22.92 -9.89
CA ALA A 113 -15.55 22.55 -8.91
C ALA A 113 -14.95 23.80 -8.21
N GLN A 114 -14.68 24.85 -8.99
CA GLN A 114 -14.15 26.12 -8.48
C GLN A 114 -15.14 26.78 -7.51
N ALA A 115 -16.40 26.93 -7.90
CA ALA A 115 -17.43 27.55 -7.06
C ALA A 115 -17.60 26.78 -5.73
N PHE A 116 -17.66 25.45 -5.80
CA PHE A 116 -17.80 24.62 -4.59
C PHE A 116 -16.59 24.74 -3.67
N SER A 117 -15.38 24.79 -4.20
CA SER A 117 -14.15 24.94 -3.41
C SER A 117 -14.15 26.22 -2.54
N GLY A 118 -14.86 27.27 -2.99
CA GLY A 118 -15.05 28.53 -2.30
C GLY A 118 -16.18 28.55 -1.26
N THR A 119 -17.05 27.53 -1.21
CA THR A 119 -18.11 27.40 -0.20
C THR A 119 -17.57 27.15 1.21
N ILE A 120 -18.44 27.24 2.23
CA ILE A 120 -18.07 26.87 3.60
C ILE A 120 -17.55 25.42 3.63
N THR A 121 -18.28 24.49 3.02
CA THR A 121 -17.91 23.08 2.95
C THR A 121 -16.58 22.86 2.19
N GLY A 122 -16.40 23.54 1.06
CA GLY A 122 -15.16 23.46 0.30
C GLY A 122 -13.95 23.97 1.08
N ARG A 123 -14.09 25.09 1.80
CA ARG A 123 -13.04 25.60 2.69
C ARG A 123 -12.75 24.67 3.86
N GLN A 124 -13.78 24.03 4.44
CA GLN A 124 -13.57 23.00 5.47
C GLN A 124 -12.78 21.81 4.95
N TRP A 125 -13.01 21.36 3.70
CA TRP A 125 -12.18 20.33 3.07
C TRP A 125 -10.73 20.78 2.90
N ARG A 126 -10.48 22.01 2.49
CA ARG A 126 -9.13 22.58 2.40
C ARG A 126 -8.45 22.62 3.79
N THR A 127 -9.19 22.98 4.84
CA THR A 127 -8.67 22.95 6.22
C THR A 127 -8.30 21.53 6.65
N VAL A 128 -9.13 20.54 6.33
CA VAL A 128 -8.83 19.12 6.58
C VAL A 128 -7.58 18.69 5.84
N ALA A 129 -7.46 19.08 4.58
CA ALA A 129 -6.30 18.78 3.75
C ALA A 129 -5.00 19.36 4.33
N GLY A 130 -5.01 20.65 4.69
CA GLY A 130 -3.85 21.32 5.28
C GLY A 130 -3.38 20.69 6.60
N LYS A 131 -4.35 20.31 7.46
CA LYS A 131 -4.07 19.67 8.75
C LYS A 131 -3.50 18.25 8.60
N ASN A 132 -4.00 17.48 7.63
CA ASN A 132 -3.67 16.07 7.49
C ASN A 132 -2.68 15.80 6.36
N LYS A 133 -2.20 16.84 5.66
CA LYS A 133 -1.26 16.73 4.55
C LYS A 133 -1.74 15.79 3.45
N ILE A 134 -3.00 15.93 3.06
CA ILE A 134 -3.65 15.16 2.01
C ILE A 134 -4.07 16.06 0.86
N GLY A 135 -4.18 15.50 -0.34
CA GLY A 135 -4.72 16.23 -1.48
C GLY A 135 -6.24 16.22 -1.53
N VAL A 136 -6.83 17.31 -2.00
CA VAL A 136 -8.27 17.36 -2.29
C VAL A 136 -8.49 17.79 -3.73
N ALA A 137 -9.29 17.02 -4.48
CA ALA A 137 -9.77 17.38 -5.81
C ALA A 137 -11.28 17.60 -5.76
N PHE A 138 -11.73 18.79 -6.08
CA PHE A 138 -13.15 19.08 -6.33
C PHE A 138 -13.44 18.79 -7.79
N PHE A 139 -14.55 18.11 -8.07
CA PHE A 139 -14.97 17.79 -9.43
C PHE A 139 -16.47 17.97 -9.57
N GLY A 140 -16.87 18.74 -10.56
CA GLY A 140 -18.27 19.05 -10.85
C GLY A 140 -18.74 18.42 -12.16
N PRO A 141 -20.05 18.41 -12.41
CA PRO A 141 -20.57 18.01 -13.71
C PRO A 141 -20.04 18.96 -14.79
N LYS A 142 -19.95 18.44 -16.01
CA LYS A 142 -19.41 19.21 -17.15
C LYS A 142 -20.10 20.57 -17.27
N ASP A 143 -19.32 21.64 -17.43
CA ASP A 143 -19.75 23.02 -17.56
C ASP A 143 -20.67 23.51 -16.42
N GLY A 144 -20.58 22.88 -15.23
CA GLY A 144 -21.44 23.18 -14.09
C GLY A 144 -22.93 22.85 -14.31
N GLY A 145 -23.25 21.94 -15.23
CA GLY A 145 -24.60 21.45 -15.47
C GLY A 145 -25.07 20.39 -14.47
N SER A 146 -25.69 19.33 -14.96
CA SER A 146 -26.14 18.21 -14.12
C SER A 146 -25.32 16.94 -14.35
N TRP A 147 -25.19 16.11 -13.33
CA TRP A 147 -24.60 14.79 -13.46
C TRP A 147 -25.44 13.86 -14.33
N ASN A 148 -24.81 13.17 -15.26
CA ASN A 148 -25.47 12.11 -16.02
C ASN A 148 -25.42 10.81 -15.21
N LEU A 149 -26.50 10.50 -14.51
CA LEU A 149 -26.68 9.26 -13.78
C LEU A 149 -27.22 8.11 -14.64
N GLY A 150 -27.52 8.36 -15.91
CA GLY A 150 -27.79 7.34 -16.93
C GLY A 150 -26.50 6.85 -17.55
N LEU A 151 -26.49 5.60 -18.00
CA LEU A 151 -25.33 5.00 -18.67
C LEU A 151 -25.64 4.75 -20.15
N ASP A 152 -26.49 5.57 -20.74
CA ASP A 152 -26.97 5.41 -22.09
C ASP A 152 -25.86 5.65 -23.12
N SER A 153 -25.74 4.73 -24.07
CA SER A 153 -24.82 4.83 -25.19
C SER A 153 -25.15 6.07 -26.02
N GLY A 154 -24.25 7.04 -26.07
CA GLY A 154 -24.39 8.30 -26.81
C GLY A 154 -24.55 9.54 -25.93
N ALA A 155 -24.80 9.39 -24.63
CA ALA A 155 -24.73 10.47 -23.67
C ALA A 155 -23.31 10.60 -23.09
N ARG A 156 -23.04 11.75 -22.49
CA ARG A 156 -21.78 11.98 -21.75
C ARG A 156 -21.60 10.96 -20.65
N ASP A 157 -20.46 10.24 -20.62
CA ASP A 157 -20.10 9.27 -19.59
C ASP A 157 -19.36 9.96 -18.45
N ASP A 158 -20.08 10.41 -17.42
CA ASP A 158 -19.50 11.05 -16.25
C ASP A 158 -18.75 10.06 -15.36
N ALA A 159 -19.05 8.75 -15.43
CA ALA A 159 -18.27 7.73 -14.75
C ALA A 159 -16.88 7.58 -15.38
N ALA A 160 -16.78 7.64 -16.70
CA ALA A 160 -15.48 7.68 -17.40
C ALA A 160 -14.72 8.97 -17.09
N ALA A 161 -15.41 10.11 -16.98
CA ALA A 161 -14.78 11.38 -16.59
C ALA A 161 -14.20 11.33 -15.18
N LEU A 162 -14.89 10.72 -14.21
CA LEU A 162 -14.35 10.50 -12.86
C LEU A 162 -13.12 9.58 -12.86
N ASN A 163 -13.16 8.50 -13.64
CA ASN A 163 -12.00 7.62 -13.79
C ASN A 163 -10.80 8.35 -14.42
N ALA A 164 -11.06 9.19 -15.45
CA ALA A 164 -10.01 9.99 -16.05
C ALA A 164 -9.36 10.95 -15.04
N LEU A 165 -10.15 11.60 -14.19
CA LEU A 165 -9.62 12.41 -13.09
C LEU A 165 -8.78 11.57 -12.12
N TYR A 166 -9.28 10.41 -11.71
CA TYR A 166 -8.56 9.49 -10.83
C TYR A 166 -7.21 9.07 -11.43
N GLN A 167 -7.18 8.69 -12.71
CA GLN A 167 -5.94 8.35 -13.41
C GLN A 167 -4.99 9.55 -13.55
N LEU A 168 -5.53 10.76 -13.76
CA LEU A 168 -4.74 11.98 -13.83
C LEU A 168 -4.05 12.29 -12.49
N MET A 169 -4.77 12.12 -11.37
CA MET A 169 -4.25 12.36 -10.03
C MET A 169 -3.16 11.36 -9.61
N ARG A 170 -3.11 10.19 -10.23
CA ARG A 170 -2.06 9.18 -9.97
C ARG A 170 -0.74 9.50 -10.67
N LYS A 171 -0.75 10.39 -11.64
CA LYS A 171 0.42 10.73 -12.45
C LYS A 171 1.02 12.04 -11.97
N LYS A 172 2.33 12.06 -11.77
CA LYS A 172 3.06 13.29 -11.60
C LYS A 172 3.66 13.71 -12.93
N SER A 173 3.47 14.96 -13.31
CA SER A 173 4.12 15.54 -14.47
C SER A 173 4.61 16.95 -14.17
N THR A 174 5.41 17.52 -15.06
CA THR A 174 5.85 18.90 -15.00
C THR A 174 4.71 19.90 -15.31
N LYS A 175 3.56 19.40 -15.77
CA LYS A 175 2.38 20.22 -16.05
C LYS A 175 1.41 20.17 -14.88
N LEU A 176 0.65 21.24 -14.70
CA LEU A 176 -0.31 21.36 -13.61
C LEU A 176 -1.33 20.21 -13.55
N SER A 177 -1.79 19.72 -14.70
CA SER A 177 -2.71 18.58 -14.76
C SER A 177 -2.19 17.31 -14.12
N GLY A 178 -0.86 17.12 -14.10
CA GLY A 178 -0.20 16.00 -13.42
C GLY A 178 0.49 16.41 -12.11
N ALA A 179 0.07 17.53 -11.52
CA ALA A 179 0.68 18.07 -10.30
C ALA A 179 0.47 17.20 -9.07
N PHE A 180 -0.51 16.33 -9.10
CA PHE A 180 -0.93 15.55 -7.97
C PHE A 180 -0.62 14.07 -8.20
N SER A 181 0.25 13.53 -7.36
CA SER A 181 0.51 12.09 -7.28
C SER A 181 -0.04 11.58 -5.95
N MET A 182 -1.09 10.80 -5.99
CA MET A 182 -1.80 10.30 -4.82
C MET A 182 -1.51 8.84 -4.52
N ASP A 183 -1.73 8.43 -3.28
CA ASP A 183 -1.78 7.02 -2.90
C ASP A 183 -3.06 6.37 -3.46
N LYS A 184 -2.88 5.49 -4.44
CA LYS A 184 -3.97 4.79 -5.12
C LYS A 184 -4.72 3.78 -4.24
N SER A 185 -4.13 3.38 -3.12
CA SER A 185 -4.78 2.52 -2.13
C SER A 185 -5.61 3.32 -1.11
N HIS A 186 -5.45 4.65 -1.07
CA HIS A 186 -6.03 5.51 -0.06
C HIS A 186 -6.67 6.77 -0.66
N THR A 187 -7.61 6.56 -1.58
CA THR A 187 -8.39 7.64 -2.18
C THR A 187 -9.85 7.50 -1.80
N ALA A 188 -10.38 8.48 -1.07
CA ALA A 188 -11.79 8.55 -0.69
C ALA A 188 -12.60 9.35 -1.73
N LEU A 189 -13.83 8.90 -2.00
CA LEU A 189 -14.80 9.60 -2.84
C LEU A 189 -15.93 10.15 -1.98
N VAL A 190 -16.19 11.45 -2.04
CA VAL A 190 -17.24 12.12 -1.27
C VAL A 190 -18.12 12.92 -2.22
N GLY A 191 -19.43 12.83 -2.11
CA GLY A 191 -20.34 13.61 -2.93
C GLY A 191 -21.45 14.27 -2.11
N TYR A 192 -21.90 15.42 -2.59
CA TYR A 192 -22.95 16.22 -1.98
C TYR A 192 -24.16 16.31 -2.90
N LYS A 193 -25.38 16.05 -2.39
CA LYS A 193 -26.65 16.08 -3.14
C LYS A 193 -26.59 15.21 -4.40
N GLU A 194 -26.74 15.79 -5.60
CA GLU A 194 -26.62 15.07 -6.87
C GLU A 194 -25.20 14.51 -7.07
N GLY A 195 -24.16 15.23 -6.63
CA GLY A 195 -22.79 14.70 -6.53
C GLY A 195 -22.67 13.52 -5.56
N GLY A 196 -23.55 13.45 -4.55
CA GLY A 196 -23.67 12.27 -3.67
C GLY A 196 -24.24 11.06 -4.40
N ALA A 197 -25.25 11.27 -5.24
CA ALA A 197 -25.78 10.23 -6.11
C ALA A 197 -24.72 9.76 -7.14
N ALA A 198 -23.98 10.70 -7.72
CA ALA A 198 -22.86 10.41 -8.61
C ALA A 198 -21.77 9.62 -7.89
N ALA A 199 -21.43 9.97 -6.65
CA ALA A 199 -20.43 9.22 -5.85
C ALA A 199 -20.87 7.79 -5.60
N LEU A 200 -22.13 7.55 -5.26
CA LEU A 200 -22.66 6.20 -5.09
C LEU A 200 -22.65 5.39 -6.39
N LEU A 201 -23.06 5.99 -7.50
CA LEU A 201 -23.13 5.28 -8.77
C LEU A 201 -21.74 5.03 -9.36
N PHE A 202 -20.93 6.08 -9.49
CA PHE A 202 -19.62 5.99 -10.15
C PHE A 202 -18.59 5.31 -9.26
N GLY A 203 -18.65 5.50 -7.93
CA GLY A 203 -17.86 4.76 -6.98
C GLY A 203 -18.15 3.26 -7.02
N GLY A 204 -19.42 2.88 -7.25
CA GLY A 204 -19.80 1.48 -7.52
C GLY A 204 -19.28 0.96 -8.86
N ARG A 205 -19.25 1.80 -9.91
CA ARG A 205 -18.68 1.44 -11.23
C ARG A 205 -17.17 1.24 -11.18
N TRP A 206 -16.47 2.06 -10.40
CA TRP A 206 -15.01 2.01 -10.23
C TRP A 206 -14.64 1.57 -8.81
N ALA A 207 -15.33 0.56 -8.33
CA ALA A 207 -15.22 0.09 -6.95
C ALA A 207 -13.80 -0.33 -6.54
N SER A 208 -12.95 -0.73 -7.47
CA SER A 208 -11.54 -1.03 -7.22
C SER A 208 -10.67 0.20 -6.95
N ASP A 209 -11.12 1.40 -7.32
CA ASP A 209 -10.29 2.61 -7.27
C ASP A 209 -10.42 3.38 -5.95
N PHE A 210 -11.56 3.29 -5.27
CA PHE A 210 -11.84 4.08 -4.08
C PHE A 210 -11.76 3.26 -2.80
N SER A 211 -11.03 3.76 -1.82
CA SER A 211 -10.94 3.14 -0.49
C SER A 211 -12.22 3.28 0.32
N SER A 212 -13.02 4.30 0.02
CA SER A 212 -14.28 4.57 0.70
C SER A 212 -15.14 5.56 -0.07
N ILE A 213 -16.45 5.51 0.13
CA ILE A 213 -17.43 6.39 -0.50
C ILE A 213 -18.29 7.05 0.58
N CYS A 214 -18.52 8.36 0.48
CA CYS A 214 -19.47 9.08 1.32
C CYS A 214 -20.47 9.84 0.45
N ALA A 215 -21.73 9.64 0.72
CA ALA A 215 -22.83 10.37 0.09
C ALA A 215 -23.56 11.25 1.13
N VAL A 216 -23.49 12.56 0.94
CA VAL A 216 -24.08 13.54 1.88
C VAL A 216 -25.35 14.10 1.27
N ASP A 217 -26.48 13.85 1.92
CA ASP A 217 -27.82 14.27 1.50
C ASP A 217 -28.07 13.98 -0.01
N ALA A 218 -27.68 12.77 -0.43
CA ALA A 218 -27.63 12.39 -1.82
C ALA A 218 -29.02 12.33 -2.45
N ALA A 219 -29.14 12.84 -3.69
CA ALA A 219 -30.30 12.60 -4.53
C ALA A 219 -30.48 11.10 -4.83
N GLU A 220 -31.68 10.71 -5.30
CA GLU A 220 -31.97 9.30 -5.60
C GLU A 220 -31.10 8.78 -6.75
N VAL A 221 -30.50 7.62 -6.56
CA VAL A 221 -29.76 6.91 -7.59
C VAL A 221 -30.70 5.94 -8.32
N PRO A 222 -30.85 6.03 -9.65
CA PRO A 222 -31.72 5.11 -10.38
C PRO A 222 -31.28 3.66 -10.22
N ALA A 223 -32.20 2.78 -9.81
CA ALA A 223 -31.91 1.36 -9.60
C ALA A 223 -31.40 0.66 -10.88
N ALA A 224 -31.90 1.07 -12.05
CA ALA A 224 -31.44 0.56 -13.34
C ALA A 224 -29.97 0.91 -13.62
N SER A 225 -29.55 2.12 -13.27
CA SER A 225 -28.15 2.57 -13.42
C SER A 225 -27.23 1.78 -12.48
N LEU A 226 -27.65 1.55 -11.22
CA LEU A 226 -26.88 0.71 -10.28
C LEU A 226 -26.74 -0.72 -10.79
N ALA A 227 -27.81 -1.32 -11.31
CA ALA A 227 -27.77 -2.66 -11.89
C ALA A 227 -26.79 -2.71 -13.09
N ALA A 228 -26.82 -1.68 -13.95
CA ALA A 228 -25.95 -1.59 -15.12
C ALA A 228 -24.47 -1.42 -14.74
N VAL A 229 -24.13 -0.58 -13.74
CA VAL A 229 -22.74 -0.45 -13.28
C VAL A 229 -22.27 -1.67 -12.53
N GLY A 230 -23.12 -2.30 -11.73
CA GLY A 230 -22.81 -3.49 -10.96
C GLY A 230 -22.48 -4.71 -11.81
N GLY A 231 -23.07 -4.79 -13.01
CA GLY A 231 -22.80 -5.85 -13.98
C GLY A 231 -21.54 -5.63 -14.84
N LYS A 232 -20.93 -4.43 -14.78
CA LYS A 232 -19.68 -4.18 -15.49
C LYS A 232 -18.49 -4.73 -14.72
N TYR A 233 -17.43 -5.09 -15.46
CA TYR A 233 -16.21 -5.62 -14.88
C TYR A 233 -15.25 -4.50 -14.49
N VAL A 234 -14.51 -4.74 -13.40
CA VAL A 234 -13.39 -3.92 -12.95
C VAL A 234 -12.20 -4.83 -12.69
N LEU A 235 -11.00 -4.30 -12.89
CA LEU A 235 -9.79 -4.98 -12.50
C LEU A 235 -9.59 -4.80 -11.01
N PRO A 236 -9.24 -5.86 -10.27
CA PRO A 236 -8.83 -5.72 -8.88
C PRO A 236 -7.56 -4.88 -8.73
N PHE A 237 -6.83 -4.68 -9.82
CA PHE A 237 -5.63 -3.85 -9.91
C PHE A 237 -5.78 -2.75 -10.95
N PRO A 238 -6.22 -1.57 -10.57
CA PRO A 238 -6.15 -0.44 -11.48
C PRO A 238 -4.67 -0.13 -11.78
N GLY A 239 -4.24 -0.38 -13.01
CA GLY A 239 -2.92 0.02 -13.51
C GLY A 239 -1.96 -1.09 -13.92
N ASP A 240 -2.28 -2.36 -13.78
CA ASP A 240 -1.52 -3.42 -14.43
C ASP A 240 -2.06 -3.66 -15.84
N SER A 241 -1.54 -2.90 -16.80
CA SER A 241 -1.95 -2.96 -18.21
C SER A 241 -1.33 -4.14 -19.01
N THR A 242 -0.53 -4.98 -18.35
CA THR A 242 0.28 -5.98 -19.06
C THR A 242 -0.37 -7.35 -19.14
N ARG A 243 -1.55 -7.56 -18.52
CA ARG A 243 -2.21 -8.86 -18.47
C ARG A 243 -3.44 -8.94 -19.36
N ALA A 244 -3.69 -10.15 -19.88
CA ALA A 244 -4.95 -10.52 -20.51
C ALA A 244 -6.08 -10.44 -19.46
N VAL A 245 -6.84 -9.40 -19.54
CA VAL A 245 -7.67 -8.78 -18.53
C VAL A 245 -8.95 -9.56 -18.23
N GLU A 246 -9.38 -10.45 -19.10
CA GLU A 246 -10.73 -11.05 -19.05
C GLU A 246 -10.90 -12.10 -17.95
N GLU A 247 -9.84 -12.81 -17.59
CA GLU A 247 -9.89 -13.85 -16.55
C GLU A 247 -9.79 -13.31 -15.12
N GLU A 248 -9.27 -12.08 -14.97
CA GLU A 248 -9.04 -11.45 -13.67
C GLU A 248 -10.09 -10.38 -13.32
N ALA A 249 -10.96 -10.04 -14.28
CA ALA A 249 -11.99 -9.02 -14.09
C ALA A 249 -13.13 -9.55 -13.22
N ILE A 250 -13.54 -8.74 -12.26
CA ILE A 250 -14.63 -9.04 -11.33
C ILE A 250 -15.81 -8.10 -11.55
N ALA A 251 -17.00 -8.55 -11.25
CA ALA A 251 -18.17 -7.69 -11.32
C ALA A 251 -18.10 -6.57 -10.29
N ALA A 252 -18.23 -5.32 -10.73
CA ALA A 252 -18.15 -4.14 -9.87
C ALA A 252 -19.10 -4.22 -8.66
N GLY A 253 -20.30 -4.75 -8.85
CA GLY A 253 -21.29 -4.95 -7.79
C GLY A 253 -20.94 -6.06 -6.76
N THR A 254 -19.77 -6.68 -6.85
CA THR A 254 -19.28 -7.68 -5.88
C THR A 254 -18.03 -7.24 -5.13
N VAL A 255 -17.57 -6.03 -5.36
CA VAL A 255 -16.36 -5.47 -4.72
C VAL A 255 -16.72 -4.83 -3.38
N ASP A 256 -16.10 -5.29 -2.31
CA ASP A 256 -16.26 -4.70 -0.98
C ASP A 256 -15.79 -3.25 -0.97
N THR A 257 -16.65 -2.35 -0.55
CA THR A 257 -16.35 -0.92 -0.47
C THR A 257 -17.01 -0.33 0.77
N PRO A 258 -16.29 0.34 1.67
CA PRO A 258 -16.87 1.10 2.78
C PRO A 258 -17.70 2.26 2.24
N VAL A 259 -18.95 2.37 2.70
CA VAL A 259 -19.86 3.43 2.23
C VAL A 259 -20.57 4.10 3.39
N TRP A 260 -20.57 5.42 3.40
CA TRP A 260 -21.29 6.20 4.41
C TRP A 260 -22.41 7.02 3.78
N PHE A 261 -23.65 6.67 4.11
CA PHE A 261 -24.84 7.44 3.79
C PHE A 261 -25.11 8.44 4.94
N ILE A 262 -24.96 9.73 4.66
CA ILE A 262 -25.30 10.82 5.59
C ILE A 262 -26.59 11.45 5.08
N ARG A 263 -27.66 11.39 5.87
CA ARG A 263 -29.03 11.78 5.49
C ARG A 263 -29.57 12.86 6.42
N SER A 264 -28.83 13.93 6.63
CA SER A 264 -29.21 14.98 7.58
C SER A 264 -30.32 15.91 7.08
N GLY A 265 -30.50 15.97 5.76
CA GLY A 265 -31.49 16.77 5.06
C GLY A 265 -31.88 16.15 3.71
N ALA A 266 -31.71 14.83 3.58
CA ALA A 266 -32.00 14.15 2.34
C ALA A 266 -33.52 13.96 2.13
N ASP A 267 -33.98 14.21 0.92
CA ASP A 267 -35.36 13.99 0.51
C ASP A 267 -35.65 12.51 0.18
N THR A 268 -34.59 11.69 0.14
CA THR A 268 -34.70 10.27 -0.21
C THR A 268 -33.84 9.38 0.69
N THR A 269 -34.26 8.13 0.86
CA THR A 269 -33.51 7.11 1.60
C THR A 269 -32.42 6.45 0.76
N ASN A 270 -32.39 6.68 -0.56
CA ASN A 270 -31.47 6.02 -1.48
C ASN A 270 -31.45 4.49 -1.28
N LYS A 271 -32.64 3.89 -1.11
CA LYS A 271 -32.77 2.47 -0.76
C LYS A 271 -32.09 1.57 -1.77
N ALA A 272 -32.25 1.85 -3.07
CA ALA A 272 -31.64 1.05 -4.11
C ALA A 272 -30.11 1.04 -4.02
N ALA A 273 -29.49 2.19 -3.75
CA ALA A 273 -28.05 2.29 -3.55
C ALA A 273 -27.60 1.59 -2.25
N LEU A 274 -28.37 1.74 -1.16
CA LEU A 274 -28.07 1.04 0.08
C LEU A 274 -28.11 -0.48 -0.13
N ASP A 275 -29.18 -1.01 -0.74
CA ASP A 275 -29.33 -2.44 -1.03
C ASP A 275 -28.18 -2.95 -1.94
N PHE A 276 -27.77 -2.14 -2.93
CA PHE A 276 -26.62 -2.44 -3.80
C PHE A 276 -25.34 -2.67 -2.98
N TYR A 277 -24.98 -1.72 -2.09
CA TYR A 277 -23.75 -1.82 -1.31
C TYR A 277 -23.83 -2.87 -0.20
N LEU A 278 -24.99 -3.09 0.40
CA LEU A 278 -25.18 -4.19 1.36
C LEU A 278 -24.94 -5.54 0.67
N LYS A 279 -25.47 -5.71 -0.55
CA LYS A 279 -25.23 -6.91 -1.33
C LYS A 279 -23.77 -7.05 -1.77
N ALA A 280 -23.17 -5.99 -2.32
CA ALA A 280 -21.78 -5.98 -2.77
C ALA A 280 -20.81 -6.37 -1.63
N ASN A 281 -21.02 -5.80 -0.45
CA ASN A 281 -20.20 -6.05 0.73
C ASN A 281 -20.59 -7.33 1.49
N ARG A 282 -21.66 -8.03 1.11
CA ARG A 282 -22.23 -9.13 1.91
C ARG A 282 -22.42 -8.71 3.37
N ALA A 283 -23.01 -7.53 3.59
CA ALA A 283 -23.01 -6.88 4.88
C ALA A 283 -24.26 -7.18 5.70
N ASP A 284 -24.07 -7.57 6.96
CA ASP A 284 -25.11 -7.80 7.95
C ASP A 284 -25.20 -6.64 8.95
N ALA A 285 -26.41 -6.38 9.43
CA ALA A 285 -26.68 -5.33 10.41
C ALA A 285 -25.98 -5.61 11.75
N LYS A 286 -25.29 -4.58 12.27
CA LYS A 286 -24.67 -4.58 13.60
C LYS A 286 -25.37 -3.62 14.58
N GLY A 287 -26.48 -3.02 14.15
CA GLY A 287 -27.22 -2.01 14.91
C GLY A 287 -26.73 -0.58 14.68
N ASN A 288 -27.51 0.41 15.13
CA ASN A 288 -27.20 1.84 15.05
C ASN A 288 -26.81 2.32 13.63
N GLY A 289 -27.43 1.77 12.59
CA GLY A 289 -27.13 2.14 11.20
C GLY A 289 -25.78 1.64 10.69
N VAL A 290 -25.17 0.66 11.35
CA VAL A 290 -23.92 0.02 10.93
C VAL A 290 -24.20 -1.37 10.39
N TYR A 291 -23.63 -1.67 9.22
CA TYR A 291 -23.64 -2.98 8.58
C TYR A 291 -22.19 -3.35 8.25
N ALA A 292 -21.75 -4.53 8.67
CA ALA A 292 -20.38 -4.98 8.45
C ALA A 292 -20.33 -6.18 7.50
N SER A 293 -19.32 -6.23 6.66
CA SER A 293 -19.08 -7.36 5.77
C SER A 293 -18.94 -8.66 6.55
N THR A 294 -19.56 -9.72 6.03
CA THR A 294 -19.38 -11.09 6.52
C THR A 294 -18.30 -11.85 5.76
N ARG A 295 -17.70 -11.22 4.75
CA ARG A 295 -16.61 -11.80 3.98
C ARG A 295 -15.35 -11.87 4.83
N GLU A 296 -14.75 -13.04 4.89
CA GLU A 296 -13.50 -13.24 5.62
C GLU A 296 -12.40 -12.25 5.16
N GLY A 297 -11.74 -11.63 6.12
CA GLY A 297 -10.68 -10.66 5.89
C GLY A 297 -11.14 -9.31 5.31
N SER A 298 -12.45 -9.06 5.18
CA SER A 298 -12.97 -7.74 4.82
C SER A 298 -13.28 -6.92 6.08
N ALA A 299 -12.84 -5.66 6.09
CA ALA A 299 -13.23 -4.67 7.10
C ALA A 299 -14.23 -3.65 6.54
N ALA A 300 -14.84 -3.93 5.39
CA ALA A 300 -15.82 -3.04 4.78
C ALA A 300 -17.08 -2.91 5.64
N GLU A 301 -17.51 -1.68 5.85
CA GLU A 301 -18.76 -1.37 6.55
C GLU A 301 -19.60 -0.41 5.70
N VAL A 302 -20.91 -0.55 5.83
CA VAL A 302 -21.86 0.44 5.34
C VAL A 302 -22.47 1.15 6.56
N TRP A 303 -22.42 2.48 6.56
CA TRP A 303 -22.98 3.30 7.63
C TRP A 303 -24.13 4.15 7.12
N VAL A 304 -25.17 4.26 7.92
CA VAL A 304 -26.29 5.16 7.68
C VAL A 304 -26.42 6.07 8.90
N THR A 305 -26.42 7.39 8.68
CA THR A 305 -26.48 8.39 9.74
C THR A 305 -27.46 9.49 9.35
N GLU A 306 -28.43 9.76 10.21
CA GLU A 306 -29.42 10.84 10.02
C GLU A 306 -28.94 12.20 10.58
N LYS A 307 -27.71 12.26 11.06
CA LYS A 307 -27.11 13.45 11.65
C LYS A 307 -26.06 14.04 10.71
N ALA A 308 -26.11 15.34 10.50
CA ALA A 308 -25.13 16.08 9.72
C ALA A 308 -23.69 15.81 10.19
N GLN A 309 -22.80 15.66 9.22
CA GLN A 309 -21.37 15.45 9.42
C GLN A 309 -20.57 16.52 8.68
N CYS A 310 -19.53 17.02 9.31
CA CYS A 310 -18.61 17.96 8.65
C CYS A 310 -17.45 17.19 7.95
N PRO A 311 -16.71 17.83 7.03
CA PRO A 311 -15.56 17.25 6.37
C PRO A 311 -14.53 16.59 7.32
N ALA A 312 -14.26 17.21 8.47
CA ALA A 312 -13.35 16.65 9.46
C ALA A 312 -13.85 15.33 10.06
N SER A 313 -15.17 15.20 10.30
CA SER A 313 -15.75 13.94 10.78
C SER A 313 -15.69 12.85 9.70
N ILE A 314 -15.93 13.22 8.42
CA ILE A 314 -15.86 12.29 7.29
C ILE A 314 -14.42 11.81 7.13
N TRP A 315 -13.45 12.70 7.12
CA TRP A 315 -12.04 12.32 7.01
C TRP A 315 -11.58 11.47 8.19
N LYS A 316 -11.95 11.83 9.41
CA LYS A 316 -11.62 11.02 10.59
C LYS A 316 -12.08 9.57 10.46
N LYS A 317 -13.25 9.34 9.86
CA LYS A 317 -13.76 7.98 9.60
C LYS A 317 -12.99 7.31 8.45
N PHE A 318 -12.59 8.05 7.44
CA PHE A 318 -12.00 7.52 6.22
C PHE A 318 -10.46 7.52 6.20
N SER A 319 -9.82 8.32 7.05
CA SER A 319 -8.36 8.39 7.15
C SER A 319 -7.69 7.04 7.39
N GLY A 320 -8.47 6.08 7.83
CA GLY A 320 -8.04 4.74 8.05
C GLY A 320 -8.58 3.69 7.10
N GLN A 321 -9.14 4.06 5.96
CA GLN A 321 -9.68 3.11 4.99
C GLN A 321 -8.72 2.93 3.83
N PHE A 322 -8.23 1.71 3.63
CA PHE A 322 -7.40 1.36 2.49
C PHE A 322 -8.10 0.38 1.57
N LYS A 323 -7.87 0.53 0.27
CA LYS A 323 -8.17 -0.50 -0.70
C LYS A 323 -6.97 -1.42 -0.79
N ARG A 324 -7.16 -2.70 -0.62
CA ARG A 324 -6.12 -3.69 -0.76
C ARG A 324 -5.69 -3.77 -2.22
N PHE A 325 -4.49 -3.29 -2.50
CA PHE A 325 -4.04 -3.04 -3.85
C PHE A 325 -3.68 -4.31 -4.63
N MET A 326 -3.23 -5.37 -3.96
CA MET A 326 -2.66 -6.56 -4.59
C MET A 326 -3.39 -7.87 -4.28
N ALA A 327 -4.58 -7.83 -3.70
CA ALA A 327 -5.29 -9.05 -3.34
C ALA A 327 -6.26 -9.50 -4.43
N MET A 328 -5.76 -10.06 -5.51
CA MET A 328 -6.61 -10.58 -6.60
C MET A 328 -7.55 -11.68 -6.15
N GLN A 329 -7.11 -12.54 -5.26
CA GLN A 329 -7.91 -13.67 -4.79
C GLN A 329 -9.02 -13.27 -3.82
N LEU A 330 -8.98 -12.06 -3.28
CA LEU A 330 -9.97 -11.55 -2.35
C LEU A 330 -10.37 -10.14 -2.75
N PRO A 331 -11.11 -10.00 -3.86
CA PRO A 331 -11.55 -8.72 -4.38
C PRO A 331 -12.24 -7.90 -3.30
N GLY A 332 -11.90 -6.62 -3.22
CA GLY A 332 -12.55 -5.70 -2.31
C GLY A 332 -12.22 -5.88 -0.83
N ARG A 333 -11.14 -6.57 -0.46
CA ARG A 333 -10.66 -6.51 0.92
C ARG A 333 -10.27 -5.07 1.25
N VAL A 334 -10.81 -4.59 2.35
CA VAL A 334 -10.57 -3.23 2.85
C VAL A 334 -10.05 -3.31 4.26
N ALA A 335 -8.94 -2.63 4.51
CA ALA A 335 -8.42 -2.45 5.85
C ALA A 335 -8.65 -1.02 6.34
N LYS A 336 -8.72 -0.85 7.65
CA LYS A 336 -8.81 0.45 8.31
C LYS A 336 -7.47 0.78 8.98
N ALA A 337 -6.84 1.90 8.61
CA ALA A 337 -5.56 2.28 9.22
C ALA A 337 -5.71 2.66 10.70
N GLU A 338 -6.84 3.19 11.11
CA GLU A 338 -7.09 3.38 12.55
C GLU A 338 -7.09 2.05 13.31
N ASP A 339 -7.35 0.93 12.62
CA ASP A 339 -7.24 -0.40 13.17
C ASP A 339 -5.78 -0.82 13.35
N PHE A 340 -4.85 -0.30 12.55
CA PHE A 340 -3.42 -0.54 12.79
C PHE A 340 -3.01 0.00 14.15
N THR A 341 -3.34 1.24 14.48
CA THR A 341 -3.06 1.79 15.81
C THR A 341 -3.79 1.03 16.92
N ARG A 342 -5.06 0.66 16.73
CA ARG A 342 -5.82 -0.14 17.70
C ARG A 342 -5.27 -1.54 17.90
N LYS A 343 -4.75 -2.16 16.85
CA LYS A 343 -4.07 -3.46 16.89
C LYS A 343 -2.70 -3.41 17.56
N GLY A 344 -2.21 -2.22 17.89
CA GLY A 344 -0.93 -2.02 18.57
C GLY A 344 0.24 -1.75 17.65
N PHE A 345 -0.03 -1.25 16.44
CA PHE A 345 1.02 -0.73 15.58
C PHE A 345 1.47 0.65 16.05
N ASP A 346 2.77 0.86 16.06
CA ASP A 346 3.40 2.16 16.15
C ASP A 346 3.89 2.59 14.76
N ILE A 347 3.55 3.82 14.37
CA ILE A 347 3.96 4.38 13.07
C ILE A 347 5.06 5.40 13.34
N HIS A 348 6.19 5.23 12.67
CA HIS A 348 7.38 6.06 12.81
C HIS A 348 7.68 6.82 11.52
N GLU A 349 8.16 8.05 11.69
CA GLU A 349 8.71 8.88 10.62
C GLU A 349 9.96 9.57 11.16
N GLU A 350 11.12 9.29 10.59
CA GLU A 350 12.40 9.86 11.03
C GLU A 350 13.32 10.16 9.85
N TRP A 351 14.23 11.12 10.05
CA TRP A 351 15.30 11.37 9.10
C TRP A 351 16.43 10.37 9.31
N VAL A 352 16.70 9.57 8.29
CA VAL A 352 17.79 8.59 8.27
C VAL A 352 18.65 8.85 7.04
N ASN A 353 19.93 9.13 7.26
CA ASN A 353 20.91 9.41 6.20
C ASN A 353 20.46 10.48 5.19
N GLY A 354 19.72 11.48 5.68
CA GLY A 354 19.27 12.61 4.87
C GLY A 354 17.96 12.40 4.11
N GLU A 355 17.28 11.26 4.31
CA GLU A 355 15.99 10.92 3.74
C GLU A 355 14.93 10.75 4.82
N LEU A 356 13.71 11.21 4.56
CA LEU A 356 12.59 10.99 5.48
C LEU A 356 12.07 9.57 5.31
N ARG A 357 12.36 8.72 6.28
CA ARG A 357 12.01 7.30 6.28
C ARG A 357 10.80 7.02 7.16
N ARG A 358 10.00 6.03 6.75
CA ARG A 358 8.81 5.59 7.48
C ARG A 358 8.85 4.10 7.70
N TRP A 359 8.28 3.66 8.82
CA TRP A 359 8.02 2.26 9.09
C TRP A 359 6.89 2.11 10.10
N MET A 360 6.28 0.94 10.13
CA MET A 360 5.35 0.54 11.18
C MET A 360 5.94 -0.62 11.98
N VAL A 361 5.69 -0.61 13.27
CA VAL A 361 6.07 -1.71 14.18
C VAL A 361 4.81 -2.31 14.77
N TYR A 362 4.65 -3.62 14.63
CA TYR A 362 3.64 -4.37 15.36
C TYR A 362 4.29 -5.06 16.56
N VAL A 363 3.77 -4.75 17.73
CA VAL A 363 4.20 -5.33 19.00
C VAL A 363 3.11 -6.26 19.51
N PRO A 364 3.35 -7.59 19.62
CA PRO A 364 2.32 -8.52 20.05
C PRO A 364 1.87 -8.24 21.48
N SER A 365 0.61 -8.58 21.79
CA SER A 365 0.01 -8.30 23.10
C SER A 365 0.74 -8.98 24.26
N THR A 366 1.46 -10.05 23.98
CA THR A 366 2.26 -10.82 24.96
C THR A 366 3.61 -10.18 25.26
N TYR A 367 4.08 -9.21 24.48
CA TYR A 367 5.37 -8.57 24.69
C TYR A 367 5.37 -7.67 25.93
N THR A 368 6.25 -7.93 26.85
CA THR A 368 6.41 -7.15 28.10
C THR A 368 7.74 -6.39 28.17
N GLY A 369 8.67 -6.67 27.25
CA GLY A 369 10.04 -6.16 27.25
C GLY A 369 10.99 -6.93 28.20
N SER A 370 10.50 -7.88 29.00
CA SER A 370 11.33 -8.66 29.92
C SER A 370 12.11 -9.78 29.23
N GLU A 371 11.48 -10.39 28.22
CA GLU A 371 12.07 -11.48 27.45
C GLU A 371 12.49 -10.99 26.06
N LYS A 372 13.55 -11.60 25.53
CA LYS A 372 13.98 -11.36 24.15
C LYS A 372 13.02 -12.06 23.19
N VAL A 373 12.60 -11.32 22.15
CA VAL A 373 11.66 -11.83 21.14
C VAL A 373 12.28 -11.77 19.75
N PRO A 374 11.92 -12.71 18.85
CA PRO A 374 12.32 -12.64 17.46
C PRO A 374 11.78 -11.39 16.76
N MET A 375 12.35 -11.06 15.61
CA MET A 375 11.86 -9.97 14.75
C MET A 375 11.81 -10.39 13.28
N VAL A 376 10.73 -10.00 12.60
CA VAL A 376 10.57 -10.15 11.15
C VAL A 376 10.49 -8.76 10.51
N LEU A 377 11.39 -8.50 9.56
CA LEU A 377 11.36 -7.32 8.70
C LEU A 377 10.59 -7.64 7.43
N VAL A 378 9.60 -6.81 7.08
CA VAL A 378 8.72 -7.00 5.91
C VAL A 378 8.82 -5.81 4.98
N MET A 379 9.09 -6.05 3.69
CA MET A 379 9.29 -5.03 2.67
C MET A 379 8.27 -5.14 1.54
N HIS A 380 7.61 -4.02 1.23
CA HIS A 380 6.54 -3.97 0.23
C HIS A 380 7.05 -4.06 -1.21
N GLY A 381 6.16 -4.39 -2.14
CA GLY A 381 6.42 -4.42 -3.57
C GLY A 381 6.50 -3.03 -4.21
N TYR A 382 6.89 -2.99 -5.49
CA TYR A 382 6.84 -1.79 -6.32
C TYR A 382 5.43 -1.21 -6.35
N THR A 383 5.30 0.09 -6.22
CA THR A 383 4.01 0.82 -6.16
C THR A 383 3.14 0.56 -4.93
N ALA A 384 3.58 -0.27 -3.99
CA ALA A 384 2.85 -0.58 -2.77
C ALA A 384 3.30 0.29 -1.58
N SER A 385 2.79 0.00 -0.40
CA SER A 385 3.13 0.70 0.85
C SER A 385 3.30 -0.29 2.00
N MET A 386 3.90 0.18 3.11
CA MET A 386 3.97 -0.59 4.35
C MET A 386 2.58 -1.04 4.84
N TYR A 387 1.54 -0.26 4.59
CA TYR A 387 0.17 -0.59 4.93
C TYR A 387 -0.38 -1.72 4.05
N ALA A 388 -0.15 -1.63 2.74
CA ALA A 388 -0.61 -2.63 1.80
C ALA A 388 0.02 -4.00 2.09
N ILE A 389 1.34 -4.05 2.26
CA ILE A 389 2.03 -5.32 2.54
C ILE A 389 1.65 -5.89 3.91
N ALA A 390 1.33 -5.06 4.90
CA ALA A 390 0.84 -5.54 6.19
C ALA A 390 -0.48 -6.29 6.04
N GLU A 391 -1.41 -5.77 5.25
CA GLU A 391 -2.70 -6.44 4.99
C GLU A 391 -2.60 -7.63 4.04
N GLU A 392 -1.73 -7.59 3.07
CA GLU A 392 -1.50 -8.71 2.15
C GLU A 392 -0.89 -9.90 2.89
N SER A 393 0.20 -9.64 3.60
CA SER A 393 0.99 -10.67 4.24
C SER A 393 0.43 -11.16 5.58
N ARG A 394 -0.31 -10.32 6.29
CA ARG A 394 -0.86 -10.62 7.62
C ARG A 394 0.20 -11.08 8.64
N TRP A 395 1.46 -10.67 8.47
CA TRP A 395 2.52 -11.02 9.42
C TRP A 395 2.22 -10.63 10.87
N TYR A 396 1.42 -9.60 11.07
CA TYR A 396 1.02 -9.17 12.41
C TYR A 396 0.12 -10.18 13.14
N ASP A 397 -0.72 -10.95 12.41
CA ASP A 397 -1.50 -12.04 13.01
C ASP A 397 -0.58 -13.20 13.41
N VAL A 398 0.41 -13.52 12.56
CA VAL A 398 1.42 -14.54 12.86
C VAL A 398 2.25 -14.12 14.07
N ALA A 399 2.62 -12.84 14.17
CA ALA A 399 3.35 -12.27 15.28
C ALA A 399 2.56 -12.31 16.60
N GLU A 400 1.27 -11.95 16.56
CA GLU A 400 0.41 -12.03 17.73
C GLU A 400 0.30 -13.45 18.28
N LYS A 401 0.14 -14.43 17.38
CA LYS A 401 0.05 -15.85 17.74
C LYS A 401 1.34 -16.38 18.36
N ASN A 402 2.51 -15.91 17.88
CA ASN A 402 3.81 -16.53 18.17
C ASN A 402 4.75 -15.65 19.03
N GLY A 403 4.34 -14.44 19.40
CA GLY A 403 5.08 -13.61 20.36
C GLY A 403 6.35 -12.97 19.81
N PHE A 404 6.37 -12.50 18.56
CA PHE A 404 7.49 -11.79 17.98
C PHE A 404 7.12 -10.39 17.44
N ILE A 405 8.09 -9.53 17.19
CA ILE A 405 7.89 -8.19 16.67
C ILE A 405 7.98 -8.21 15.14
N VAL A 406 7.08 -7.48 14.48
CA VAL A 406 7.13 -7.28 13.01
C VAL A 406 7.36 -5.81 12.70
N VAL A 407 8.25 -5.57 11.74
CA VAL A 407 8.57 -4.24 11.23
C VAL A 407 8.23 -4.18 9.74
N PHE A 408 7.32 -3.28 9.36
CA PHE A 408 6.96 -3.01 7.98
C PHE A 408 7.66 -1.73 7.53
N ALA A 409 8.69 -1.88 6.73
CA ALA A 409 9.46 -0.74 6.25
C ALA A 409 8.83 -0.12 4.99
N GLN A 410 8.97 1.20 4.82
CA GLN A 410 8.49 1.96 3.66
C GLN A 410 9.65 2.38 2.76
N GLY A 411 9.62 1.93 1.51
CA GLY A 411 10.50 2.42 0.45
C GLY A 411 10.15 3.85 0.05
N LEU A 412 11.13 4.62 -0.41
CA LEU A 412 10.91 6.01 -0.82
C LEU A 412 10.13 6.10 -2.13
N VAL A 413 9.37 7.18 -2.26
CA VAL A 413 8.77 7.57 -3.54
C VAL A 413 9.86 8.14 -4.43
N ARG A 414 10.10 7.47 -5.54
CA ARG A 414 11.14 7.83 -6.50
C ARG A 414 10.57 7.97 -7.91
N PRO A 415 11.25 8.71 -8.80
CA PRO A 415 10.92 8.70 -10.22
C PRO A 415 11.08 7.28 -10.77
N ALA A 416 10.11 6.83 -11.56
CA ALA A 416 10.19 5.53 -12.21
C ALA A 416 9.70 5.60 -13.64
N ASP A 417 10.57 5.23 -14.57
CA ASP A 417 10.25 5.15 -16.00
C ASP A 417 9.50 3.87 -16.37
N LEU A 418 9.48 2.86 -15.51
CA LEU A 418 8.91 1.55 -15.80
C LEU A 418 7.39 1.55 -16.04
N MET A 419 6.68 2.57 -15.56
CA MET A 419 5.22 2.68 -15.63
C MET A 419 4.77 4.07 -16.14
N GLY A 420 5.53 4.71 -16.99
CA GLY A 420 5.15 5.97 -17.62
C GLY A 420 5.26 7.20 -16.73
N ASN A 421 6.37 7.38 -16.06
CA ASN A 421 6.69 8.55 -15.24
C ASN A 421 5.77 8.77 -14.03
N ILE A 422 5.30 7.71 -13.41
CA ILE A 422 4.53 7.80 -12.16
C ILE A 422 5.51 7.72 -10.99
N PRO A 423 5.63 8.75 -10.14
CA PRO A 423 6.39 8.65 -8.89
C PRO A 423 5.85 7.51 -8.06
N THR A 424 6.75 6.64 -7.61
CA THR A 424 6.34 5.35 -7.07
C THR A 424 7.21 4.98 -5.89
N ALA A 425 6.59 4.48 -4.83
CA ALA A 425 7.31 3.88 -3.71
C ALA A 425 8.03 2.61 -4.19
N MET A 426 9.34 2.56 -3.94
CA MET A 426 10.18 1.45 -4.35
C MET A 426 11.42 1.29 -3.47
N TRP A 427 12.07 0.15 -3.62
CA TRP A 427 13.39 -0.15 -3.08
C TRP A 427 14.43 -0.17 -4.20
N LEU A 428 15.57 0.44 -3.96
CA LEU A 428 16.71 0.43 -4.90
C LEU A 428 17.47 -0.89 -4.77
N ALA A 429 16.91 -1.96 -5.32
CA ALA A 429 17.50 -3.29 -5.29
C ALA A 429 17.36 -3.99 -6.65
N GLY A 430 18.32 -4.80 -7.03
CA GLY A 430 18.32 -5.52 -8.31
C GLY A 430 18.23 -4.56 -9.50
N ALA A 431 17.32 -4.83 -10.43
CA ALA A 431 17.10 -3.98 -11.61
C ALA A 431 16.64 -2.55 -11.27
N PHE A 432 16.04 -2.34 -10.10
CA PHE A 432 15.58 -1.02 -9.64
C PHE A 432 16.72 -0.13 -9.14
N ALA A 433 17.90 -0.68 -8.84
CA ALA A 433 19.06 0.13 -8.46
C ALA A 433 19.47 1.12 -9.56
N GLY A 434 19.27 0.77 -10.83
CA GLY A 434 19.51 1.65 -11.96
C GLY A 434 18.53 2.84 -12.08
N LEU A 435 17.44 2.84 -11.32
CA LEU A 435 16.44 3.91 -11.28
C LEU A 435 16.73 4.95 -10.19
N ALA A 436 17.85 4.83 -9.51
CA ALA A 436 18.24 5.72 -8.40
C ALA A 436 18.36 7.19 -8.79
N GLY A 437 18.54 7.49 -10.07
CA GLY A 437 18.94 8.83 -10.52
C GLY A 437 20.47 9.04 -10.38
N LYS A 438 20.99 10.04 -11.06
CA LYS A 438 22.46 10.27 -11.14
C LYS A 438 23.11 10.59 -9.79
N ASP A 439 22.36 11.21 -8.89
CA ASP A 439 22.87 11.73 -7.61
C ASP A 439 22.42 10.90 -6.39
N THR A 440 21.81 9.74 -6.61
CA THR A 440 21.34 8.85 -5.53
C THR A 440 22.24 7.62 -5.44
N ASP A 441 22.82 7.37 -4.27
CA ASP A 441 23.54 6.13 -3.99
C ASP A 441 22.53 4.95 -4.00
N PRO A 442 22.72 3.93 -4.86
CA PRO A 442 21.87 2.74 -4.86
C PRO A 442 21.84 2.00 -3.51
N ALA A 443 22.87 2.17 -2.68
CA ALA A 443 22.96 1.55 -1.36
C ALA A 443 22.11 2.24 -0.28
N VAL A 444 21.55 3.42 -0.54
CA VAL A 444 20.85 4.24 0.46
C VAL A 444 19.69 3.50 1.15
N ASP A 445 19.00 2.60 0.46
CA ASP A 445 17.93 1.80 1.04
C ASP A 445 18.48 0.64 1.89
N LEU A 446 19.61 0.05 1.49
CA LEU A 446 20.30 -0.96 2.32
C LEU A 446 20.82 -0.35 3.62
N GLU A 447 21.38 0.85 3.57
CA GLU A 447 21.82 1.58 4.76
C GLU A 447 20.65 1.95 5.68
N PHE A 448 19.51 2.33 5.09
CA PHE A 448 18.29 2.54 5.86
C PHE A 448 17.86 1.27 6.60
N ILE A 449 17.84 0.13 5.93
CA ILE A 449 17.47 -1.14 6.57
C ILE A 449 18.42 -1.48 7.72
N ASN A 450 19.73 -1.30 7.54
CA ASN A 450 20.68 -1.55 8.62
C ASN A 450 20.45 -0.62 9.81
N THR A 451 20.22 0.66 9.56
CA THR A 451 19.90 1.64 10.61
C THR A 451 18.59 1.30 11.31
N LEU A 452 17.58 0.83 10.55
CA LEU A 452 16.30 0.39 11.11
C LEU A 452 16.48 -0.83 12.04
N LEU A 453 17.30 -1.80 11.64
CA LEU A 453 17.61 -2.95 12.51
C LEU A 453 18.27 -2.49 13.83
N ASP A 454 19.26 -1.59 13.77
CA ASP A 454 19.90 -1.03 14.96
C ASP A 454 18.89 -0.28 15.84
N ARG A 455 17.97 0.43 15.23
CA ARG A 455 16.90 1.14 15.93
C ARG A 455 15.98 0.18 16.67
N MET A 456 15.56 -0.90 16.02
CA MET A 456 14.69 -1.92 16.64
C MET A 456 15.39 -2.63 17.79
N GLU A 457 16.67 -2.96 17.64
CA GLU A 457 17.48 -3.58 18.71
C GLU A 457 17.68 -2.65 19.91
N LYS A 458 17.67 -1.34 19.69
CA LYS A 458 17.76 -0.34 20.76
C LYS A 458 16.43 -0.12 21.47
N ASP A 459 15.33 -0.07 20.73
CA ASP A 459 14.02 0.31 21.26
C ASP A 459 13.28 -0.88 21.89
N PHE A 460 13.59 -2.09 21.44
CA PHE A 460 12.94 -3.33 21.89
C PHE A 460 13.97 -4.37 22.35
N ASN A 461 13.53 -5.28 23.22
CA ASN A 461 14.35 -6.42 23.66
C ASN A 461 14.32 -7.53 22.59
N ILE A 462 15.01 -7.27 21.45
CA ILE A 462 15.06 -8.19 20.31
C ILE A 462 16.07 -9.32 20.59
N ASP A 463 15.67 -10.53 20.26
CA ASP A 463 16.59 -11.65 20.14
C ASP A 463 17.40 -11.52 18.84
N LYS A 464 18.60 -11.00 18.96
CA LYS A 464 19.51 -10.78 17.82
C LYS A 464 19.91 -12.06 17.09
N THR A 465 19.66 -13.21 17.68
CA THR A 465 19.91 -14.51 17.04
C THR A 465 18.77 -14.93 16.12
N ARG A 466 17.59 -14.28 16.24
CA ARG A 466 16.36 -14.62 15.52
C ARG A 466 15.77 -13.39 14.82
N ILE A 467 16.54 -12.83 13.89
CA ILE A 467 16.11 -11.75 13.01
C ILE A 467 15.95 -12.32 11.60
N TYR A 468 14.84 -12.00 10.95
CA TYR A 468 14.45 -12.52 9.63
C TYR A 468 13.99 -11.40 8.72
N ALA A 469 14.09 -11.61 7.40
CA ALA A 469 13.58 -10.67 6.41
C ALA A 469 12.72 -11.37 5.36
N THR A 470 11.65 -10.69 4.95
CA THR A 470 10.76 -11.09 3.85
C THR A 470 10.27 -9.86 3.10
N GLY A 471 9.71 -10.06 1.92
CA GLY A 471 9.13 -8.98 1.14
C GLY A 471 8.61 -9.48 -0.20
N HIS A 472 7.73 -8.69 -0.81
CA HIS A 472 7.06 -9.03 -2.06
C HIS A 472 7.66 -8.29 -3.24
N SER A 473 7.83 -8.95 -4.39
CA SER A 473 8.19 -8.31 -5.66
C SER A 473 9.49 -7.50 -5.57
N ASN A 474 9.43 -6.19 -5.69
CA ASN A 474 10.57 -5.29 -5.44
C ASN A 474 11.07 -5.41 -3.99
N GLY A 475 10.19 -5.64 -3.01
CA GLY A 475 10.57 -5.99 -1.64
C GLY A 475 11.24 -7.37 -1.53
N SER A 476 10.92 -8.31 -2.42
CA SER A 476 11.67 -9.58 -2.56
C SER A 476 13.11 -9.33 -3.01
N LEU A 477 13.29 -8.48 -4.04
CA LEU A 477 14.63 -8.06 -4.47
C LEU A 477 15.40 -7.38 -3.33
N MET A 478 14.72 -6.55 -2.54
CA MET A 478 15.32 -5.90 -1.37
C MET A 478 15.65 -6.92 -0.28
N THR A 479 14.83 -7.98 -0.10
CA THR A 479 15.10 -9.08 0.83
C THR A 479 16.37 -9.83 0.43
N TRP A 480 16.54 -10.16 -0.85
CA TRP A 480 17.76 -10.77 -1.37
C TRP A 480 18.98 -9.87 -1.17
N ALA A 481 18.88 -8.60 -1.54
CA ALA A 481 19.98 -7.65 -1.42
C ALA A 481 20.40 -7.42 0.04
N THR A 482 19.42 -7.28 0.94
CA THR A 482 19.64 -7.10 2.37
C THR A 482 20.28 -8.34 3.00
N GLY A 483 19.78 -9.54 2.65
CA GLY A 483 20.34 -10.81 3.10
C GLY A 483 21.80 -10.99 2.66
N CYS A 484 22.12 -10.65 1.41
CA CYS A 484 23.50 -10.68 0.92
C CYS A 484 24.39 -9.66 1.64
N ARG A 485 23.95 -8.39 1.74
CA ARG A 485 24.76 -7.30 2.28
C ARG A 485 25.01 -7.42 3.79
N TYR A 486 24.04 -7.95 4.52
CA TYR A 486 24.06 -8.04 5.98
C TYR A 486 23.83 -9.47 6.45
N THR A 487 24.48 -10.44 5.81
CA THR A 487 24.32 -11.90 6.06
C THR A 487 24.36 -12.24 7.54
N SER A 488 25.28 -11.66 8.30
CA SER A 488 25.44 -11.90 9.74
C SER A 488 24.26 -11.43 10.61
N ARG A 489 23.40 -10.56 10.10
CA ARG A 489 22.25 -10.02 10.85
C ARG A 489 21.02 -10.93 10.77
N PHE A 490 20.94 -11.81 9.76
CA PHE A 490 19.74 -12.61 9.51
C PHE A 490 19.97 -14.10 9.76
N ALA A 491 19.05 -14.73 10.48
CA ALA A 491 19.05 -16.18 10.64
C ALA A 491 18.51 -16.91 9.39
N ALA A 492 17.53 -16.31 8.70
CA ALA A 492 16.99 -16.78 7.42
C ALA A 492 16.26 -15.65 6.69
N ILE A 493 16.01 -15.82 5.39
CA ILE A 493 15.23 -14.91 4.56
C ILE A 493 14.15 -15.64 3.77
N ALA A 494 13.03 -14.96 3.50
CA ALA A 494 11.93 -15.52 2.69
C ALA A 494 11.40 -14.50 1.66
N PRO A 495 12.05 -14.36 0.51
CA PRO A 495 11.61 -13.49 -0.58
C PRO A 495 10.41 -14.08 -1.33
N ILE A 496 9.42 -13.24 -1.64
CA ILE A 496 8.15 -13.63 -2.26
C ILE A 496 7.97 -12.90 -3.61
N GLY A 497 7.62 -13.62 -4.66
CA GLY A 497 7.27 -13.07 -5.98
C GLY A 497 8.47 -12.70 -6.87
N TYR A 498 9.70 -12.96 -6.44
CA TYR A 498 10.87 -12.82 -7.28
C TYR A 498 12.04 -13.67 -6.80
N MET A 499 12.78 -14.27 -7.72
CA MET A 499 14.00 -15.02 -7.44
C MET A 499 15.23 -14.25 -7.95
N ALA A 500 16.20 -13.99 -7.09
CA ALA A 500 17.47 -13.35 -7.47
C ALA A 500 18.66 -14.21 -7.08
N ALA A 501 19.70 -14.17 -7.90
CA ALA A 501 20.96 -14.84 -7.60
C ALA A 501 21.70 -14.16 -6.45
N PRO A 502 22.55 -14.89 -5.71
CA PRO A 502 23.46 -14.31 -4.73
C PRO A 502 24.31 -13.21 -5.38
N THR A 503 24.52 -12.12 -4.64
CA THR A 503 25.41 -11.06 -5.07
C THR A 503 26.82 -11.22 -4.47
N GLN A 504 27.77 -10.44 -4.98
CA GLN A 504 29.14 -10.41 -4.42
C GLN A 504 29.23 -9.94 -2.96
N ASP A 505 28.14 -9.32 -2.43
CA ASP A 505 28.08 -8.85 -1.06
C ASP A 505 27.76 -9.97 -0.06
N LEU A 506 27.34 -11.15 -0.54
CA LEU A 506 27.05 -12.30 0.31
C LEU A 506 28.35 -12.83 0.94
N ASP A 507 28.34 -12.89 2.28
CA ASP A 507 29.50 -13.41 3.02
C ASP A 507 29.71 -14.92 2.72
N PRO A 508 30.80 -15.30 2.06
CA PRO A 508 31.03 -16.70 1.69
C PRO A 508 31.27 -17.64 2.88
N ALA A 509 31.54 -17.09 4.05
CA ALA A 509 31.78 -17.88 5.27
C ALA A 509 30.48 -18.22 6.03
N LEU A 510 29.38 -17.54 5.72
CA LEU A 510 28.12 -17.67 6.46
C LEU A 510 27.03 -18.32 5.61
N LEU A 511 26.48 -19.44 6.06
CA LEU A 511 25.26 -19.99 5.45
C LEU A 511 24.09 -19.02 5.62
N LEU A 512 23.26 -18.85 4.60
CA LEU A 512 22.03 -18.07 4.67
C LEU A 512 20.85 -18.88 4.13
N PRO A 513 20.04 -19.48 5.01
CA PRO A 513 18.83 -20.18 4.58
C PRO A 513 17.86 -19.25 3.87
N ALA A 514 17.32 -19.71 2.74
CA ALA A 514 16.40 -18.93 1.92
C ALA A 514 15.21 -19.78 1.44
N TRP A 515 13.99 -19.23 1.57
CA TRP A 515 12.77 -19.85 1.05
C TRP A 515 12.04 -18.88 0.11
N ALA A 516 12.11 -19.12 -1.19
CA ALA A 516 11.46 -18.30 -2.19
C ALA A 516 10.11 -18.87 -2.63
N PHE A 517 9.15 -17.97 -2.88
CA PHE A 517 7.83 -18.30 -3.42
C PHE A 517 7.57 -17.53 -4.71
N LEU A 518 7.00 -18.21 -5.70
CA LEU A 518 6.49 -17.58 -6.92
C LEU A 518 5.11 -18.16 -7.25
N GLY A 519 4.20 -17.30 -7.70
CA GLY A 519 2.95 -17.74 -8.28
C GLY A 519 3.17 -18.47 -9.59
N GLU A 520 2.37 -19.48 -9.90
CA GLU A 520 2.48 -20.25 -11.17
C GLU A 520 2.35 -19.34 -12.40
N TYR A 521 1.52 -18.29 -12.32
CA TYR A 521 1.31 -17.28 -13.34
C TYR A 521 1.99 -15.94 -12.99
N ASP A 522 3.08 -16.00 -12.25
CA ASP A 522 3.80 -14.80 -11.84
C ASP A 522 4.33 -14.03 -13.05
N SER A 523 4.03 -12.74 -13.14
CA SER A 523 4.43 -11.88 -14.27
C SER A 523 5.78 -11.21 -14.07
N ALA A 524 6.27 -11.12 -12.85
CA ALA A 524 7.56 -10.48 -12.53
C ALA A 524 8.67 -11.52 -12.36
N GLY A 525 8.32 -12.75 -12.01
CA GLY A 525 9.22 -13.89 -11.90
C GLY A 525 8.79 -15.03 -12.83
N VAL A 526 9.71 -15.92 -13.14
CA VAL A 526 9.42 -17.14 -13.90
C VAL A 526 9.37 -18.29 -12.92
N ALA A 527 8.15 -18.78 -12.63
CA ALA A 527 7.96 -19.89 -11.69
C ALA A 527 8.42 -21.23 -12.27
N GLU A 528 8.36 -21.36 -13.58
CA GLU A 528 8.76 -22.57 -14.28
C GLU A 528 10.27 -22.84 -14.12
N LEU A 529 10.61 -24.10 -13.84
CA LEU A 529 11.99 -24.52 -13.67
C LEU A 529 12.47 -25.22 -14.96
N VAL A 530 13.00 -24.44 -15.89
CA VAL A 530 13.57 -24.91 -17.15
C VAL A 530 15.04 -24.55 -17.24
N GLU A 531 15.78 -25.35 -17.99
CA GLU A 531 17.21 -25.14 -18.22
C GLU A 531 17.50 -23.71 -18.70
N ASP A 532 18.54 -23.12 -18.18
CA ASP A 532 19.05 -21.79 -18.53
C ASP A 532 18.15 -20.58 -18.14
N ASN A 533 17.00 -20.77 -17.50
CA ASN A 533 16.24 -19.60 -17.04
C ASN A 533 16.88 -18.96 -15.79
N GLY A 534 16.48 -17.70 -15.53
CA GLY A 534 17.02 -16.91 -14.42
C GLY A 534 16.73 -17.51 -13.03
N THR A 535 15.57 -18.14 -12.86
CA THR A 535 15.15 -18.77 -11.61
C THR A 535 16.02 -19.98 -11.29
N VAL A 536 16.26 -20.85 -12.28
CA VAL A 536 17.15 -22.02 -12.10
C VAL A 536 18.57 -21.57 -11.78
N LYS A 537 19.12 -20.60 -12.51
CA LYS A 537 20.47 -20.06 -12.24
C LYS A 537 20.59 -19.45 -10.85
N ALA A 538 19.58 -18.74 -10.41
CA ALA A 538 19.54 -18.17 -9.06
C ALA A 538 19.51 -19.27 -7.98
N LEU A 539 18.66 -20.29 -8.16
CA LEU A 539 18.60 -21.43 -7.24
C LEU A 539 19.92 -22.20 -7.18
N GLN A 540 20.56 -22.45 -8.33
CA GLN A 540 21.88 -23.07 -8.38
C GLN A 540 22.93 -22.24 -7.62
N GLY A 541 22.90 -20.91 -7.75
CA GLY A 541 23.78 -20.01 -7.00
C GLY A 541 23.58 -20.12 -5.48
N TRP A 542 22.32 -20.13 -5.01
CA TRP A 542 22.01 -20.30 -3.59
C TRP A 542 22.34 -21.70 -3.08
N ASN A 543 22.12 -22.73 -3.88
CA ASN A 543 22.50 -24.10 -3.58
C ASN A 543 24.02 -24.23 -3.44
N ALA A 544 24.77 -23.63 -4.34
CA ALA A 544 26.23 -23.61 -4.27
C ALA A 544 26.74 -22.89 -3.03
N HIS A 545 26.19 -21.73 -2.70
CA HIS A 545 26.54 -20.96 -1.51
C HIS A 545 26.25 -21.74 -0.21
N ASN A 546 25.06 -22.31 -0.09
CA ASN A 546 24.64 -23.03 1.10
C ASN A 546 25.14 -24.50 1.16
N GLY A 547 25.90 -24.96 0.17
CA GLY A 547 26.47 -26.31 0.13
C GLY A 547 25.41 -27.41 0.11
N THR A 548 24.31 -27.22 -0.61
CA THR A 548 23.19 -28.18 -0.63
C THR A 548 23.40 -29.29 -1.67
N ASN A 549 22.67 -30.38 -1.48
CA ASN A 549 22.67 -31.53 -2.38
C ASN A 549 21.48 -31.48 -3.36
N GLU A 550 21.74 -31.16 -4.63
CA GLU A 550 20.74 -31.11 -5.68
C GLU A 550 20.32 -32.47 -6.24
N LYS A 551 21.00 -33.57 -5.85
CA LYS A 551 20.66 -34.93 -6.26
C LYS A 551 19.53 -35.54 -5.46
N THR A 552 19.24 -34.97 -4.29
CA THR A 552 18.23 -35.49 -3.34
C THR A 552 17.18 -34.45 -3.00
N VAL A 553 16.66 -33.75 -4.01
CA VAL A 553 15.63 -32.72 -3.82
C VAL A 553 14.33 -33.38 -3.40
N ALA A 554 13.81 -32.98 -2.24
CA ALA A 554 12.49 -33.36 -1.79
C ALA A 554 11.42 -32.42 -2.38
N GLU A 555 10.36 -32.99 -2.93
CA GLU A 555 9.18 -32.22 -3.34
C GLU A 555 8.00 -32.57 -2.44
N THR A 556 7.36 -31.57 -1.90
CA THR A 556 6.19 -31.70 -1.02
C THR A 556 5.06 -30.81 -1.51
N THR A 557 3.82 -31.20 -1.20
CA THR A 557 2.65 -30.37 -1.44
C THR A 557 1.95 -30.08 -0.14
N SER A 558 1.48 -28.85 0.03
CA SER A 558 0.73 -28.39 1.20
C SER A 558 -0.41 -27.44 0.79
N TYR A 559 -1.20 -26.97 1.76
CA TYR A 559 -2.32 -26.06 1.53
C TYR A 559 -3.29 -26.58 0.43
N ASN A 560 -3.73 -27.82 0.59
CA ASN A 560 -4.62 -28.53 -0.36
C ASN A 560 -4.08 -28.59 -1.80
N GLY A 561 -2.75 -28.73 -1.95
CA GLY A 561 -2.11 -28.83 -3.26
C GLY A 561 -1.70 -27.47 -3.85
N ALA A 562 -2.04 -26.36 -3.19
CA ALA A 562 -1.70 -25.03 -3.70
C ALA A 562 -0.19 -24.75 -3.65
N PHE A 563 0.52 -25.23 -2.63
CA PHE A 563 1.96 -25.03 -2.51
C PHE A 563 2.71 -26.28 -2.96
N VAL A 564 3.50 -26.16 -4.00
CA VAL A 564 4.42 -27.22 -4.46
C VAL A 564 5.86 -26.76 -4.16
N THR A 565 6.46 -27.38 -3.14
CA THR A 565 7.74 -26.94 -2.58
C THR A 565 8.85 -27.92 -2.89
N LYS A 566 9.94 -27.44 -3.50
CA LYS A 566 11.21 -28.15 -3.59
C LYS A 566 12.12 -27.70 -2.46
N SER A 567 12.69 -28.67 -1.74
CA SER A 567 13.62 -28.45 -0.63
C SER A 567 14.99 -29.02 -0.96
N PHE A 568 16.01 -28.17 -0.90
CA PHE A 568 17.41 -28.51 -1.08
C PHE A 568 18.08 -28.54 0.28
N VAL A 569 18.57 -29.70 0.65
CA VAL A 569 19.13 -29.93 1.99
C VAL A 569 20.66 -29.86 1.98
N GLY A 570 21.19 -29.31 3.08
CA GLY A 570 22.62 -29.34 3.37
C GLY A 570 23.00 -30.54 4.22
N ALA A 571 24.13 -30.45 4.93
CA ALA A 571 24.57 -31.47 5.88
C ALA A 571 23.52 -31.69 6.98
N GLY A 572 23.28 -32.95 7.34
CA GLY A 572 22.28 -33.32 8.35
C GLY A 572 20.85 -33.16 7.91
N ASP A 573 20.59 -33.16 6.60
CA ASP A 573 19.26 -33.00 5.99
C ASP A 573 18.55 -31.68 6.36
N VAL A 574 19.32 -30.63 6.69
CA VAL A 574 18.78 -29.31 7.01
C VAL A 574 18.36 -28.60 5.69
N PRO A 575 17.09 -28.12 5.56
CA PRO A 575 16.60 -27.48 4.35
C PRO A 575 17.11 -26.03 4.22
N LEU A 576 18.26 -25.83 3.60
CA LEU A 576 18.90 -24.51 3.49
C LEU A 576 18.39 -23.67 2.33
N VAL A 577 17.84 -24.29 1.28
CA VAL A 577 17.18 -23.59 0.18
C VAL A 577 15.83 -24.25 -0.08
N LYS A 578 14.77 -23.47 -0.08
CA LYS A 578 13.42 -23.93 -0.44
C LYS A 578 12.87 -23.04 -1.57
N TYR A 579 12.15 -23.67 -2.46
CA TYR A 579 11.47 -22.98 -3.56
C TYR A 579 10.05 -23.51 -3.70
N THR A 580 9.06 -22.62 -3.63
CA THR A 580 7.65 -22.96 -3.73
C THR A 580 7.03 -22.31 -4.97
N VAL A 581 6.35 -23.10 -5.77
CA VAL A 581 5.40 -22.63 -6.76
C VAL A 581 4.01 -22.66 -6.14
N VAL A 582 3.35 -21.52 -6.11
CA VAL A 582 1.95 -21.41 -5.66
C VAL A 582 1.04 -21.59 -6.86
N LYS A 583 0.29 -22.69 -6.88
CA LYS A 583 -0.59 -23.06 -8.01
C LYS A 583 -1.70 -22.05 -8.22
N ASP A 584 -2.11 -21.88 -9.48
CA ASP A 584 -3.21 -20.99 -9.89
C ASP A 584 -3.07 -19.55 -9.33
N THR A 585 -1.85 -19.10 -9.10
CA THR A 585 -1.58 -17.84 -8.42
C THR A 585 -0.76 -16.91 -9.30
N PRO A 586 -1.20 -15.66 -9.45
CA PRO A 586 -0.43 -14.62 -10.14
C PRO A 586 0.61 -13.99 -9.21
N HIS A 587 1.15 -12.83 -9.60
CA HIS A 587 2.13 -12.05 -8.83
C HIS A 587 1.54 -11.38 -7.60
N VAL A 588 1.33 -12.14 -6.51
CA VAL A 588 0.73 -11.68 -5.25
C VAL A 588 1.46 -12.24 -4.04
N TYR A 589 1.23 -11.64 -2.87
CA TYR A 589 1.60 -12.17 -1.56
C TYR A 589 0.37 -12.75 -0.87
N LEU A 590 0.42 -14.00 -0.43
CA LEU A 590 -0.66 -14.64 0.31
C LEU A 590 -0.35 -14.68 1.81
N GLN A 591 -1.37 -14.51 2.65
CA GLN A 591 -1.20 -14.63 4.10
C GLN A 591 -0.75 -16.03 4.53
N GLU A 592 -1.13 -17.06 3.76
CA GLU A 592 -0.74 -18.45 3.97
C GLU A 592 0.78 -18.63 3.84
N GLU A 593 1.43 -17.84 2.99
CA GLU A 593 2.90 -17.85 2.85
C GLU A 593 3.57 -17.37 4.14
N SER A 594 3.03 -16.34 4.80
CA SER A 594 3.57 -15.87 6.09
C SER A 594 3.46 -16.93 7.17
N VAL A 595 2.34 -17.66 7.22
CA VAL A 595 2.13 -18.76 8.16
C VAL A 595 3.13 -19.89 7.89
N ALA A 596 3.24 -20.34 6.64
CA ALA A 596 4.16 -21.40 6.26
C ALA A 596 5.62 -21.02 6.55
N VAL A 597 6.03 -19.80 6.16
CA VAL A 597 7.38 -19.29 6.40
C VAL A 597 7.72 -19.27 7.89
N TRP A 598 6.80 -18.84 8.72
CA TRP A 598 7.06 -18.86 10.17
C TRP A 598 7.12 -20.28 10.72
N GLU A 599 6.07 -21.07 10.50
CA GLU A 599 5.92 -22.38 11.16
C GLU A 599 6.92 -23.42 10.66
N GLU A 600 7.26 -23.41 9.36
CA GLU A 600 8.11 -24.42 8.75
C GLU A 600 9.57 -23.98 8.54
N PHE A 601 9.87 -22.67 8.71
CA PHE A 601 11.17 -22.15 8.33
C PHE A 601 11.74 -21.17 9.35
N PHE A 602 11.25 -19.94 9.48
CA PHE A 602 11.87 -18.93 10.34
C PHE A 602 12.02 -19.37 11.78
N SER A 603 10.97 -19.92 12.40
CA SER A 603 10.99 -20.32 13.80
C SER A 603 12.06 -21.37 14.14
N ARG A 604 12.58 -22.05 13.13
CA ARG A 604 13.54 -23.15 13.28
C ARG A 604 15.00 -22.70 13.20
N TYR A 605 15.26 -21.49 12.64
CA TYR A 605 16.62 -20.99 12.48
C TYR A 605 16.98 -19.94 13.52
N SER A 606 18.23 -19.99 13.97
CA SER A 606 18.87 -18.91 14.72
C SER A 606 20.34 -18.78 14.33
N ARG A 607 20.90 -17.58 14.52
CA ARG A 607 22.30 -17.29 14.21
C ARG A 607 23.02 -16.80 15.47
N GLY A 608 24.06 -17.50 15.91
CA GLY A 608 24.92 -17.06 17.00
C GLY A 608 25.73 -15.81 16.66
N ALA A 609 26.18 -15.12 17.67
CA ALA A 609 27.01 -13.92 17.52
C ALA A 609 28.37 -14.20 16.81
N ASP A 610 28.81 -15.43 16.83
CA ASP A 610 29.99 -15.92 16.11
C ASP A 610 29.72 -16.29 14.64
N GLY A 611 28.48 -16.07 14.17
CA GLY A 611 28.04 -16.41 12.83
C GLY A 611 27.51 -17.85 12.66
N THR A 612 27.63 -18.70 13.67
CA THR A 612 27.14 -20.08 13.62
C THR A 612 25.62 -20.10 13.40
N LEU A 613 25.20 -20.80 12.36
CA LEU A 613 23.78 -21.06 12.09
C LEU A 613 23.30 -22.26 12.91
N TYR A 614 22.10 -22.17 13.46
CA TYR A 614 21.45 -23.28 14.17
C TYR A 614 20.11 -23.58 13.51
N TYR A 615 19.78 -24.86 13.47
CA TYR A 615 18.48 -25.38 13.06
C TYR A 615 17.92 -26.24 14.21
N ASP A 616 16.74 -25.86 14.71
CA ASP A 616 16.15 -26.46 15.93
C ASP A 616 17.15 -26.55 17.10
N GLY A 617 17.96 -25.51 17.29
CA GLY A 617 18.97 -25.43 18.32
C GLY A 617 20.25 -26.25 18.06
N THR A 618 20.33 -26.98 16.94
CA THR A 618 21.51 -27.76 16.56
C THR A 618 22.38 -26.96 15.59
N PRO A 619 23.70 -26.84 15.81
CA PRO A 619 24.59 -26.16 14.87
C PRO A 619 24.56 -26.79 13.47
N VAL A 620 24.42 -25.96 12.46
CA VAL A 620 24.46 -26.38 11.06
C VAL A 620 25.87 -26.26 10.53
N THR A 621 26.39 -27.36 10.00
CA THR A 621 27.71 -27.38 9.34
C THR A 621 27.54 -27.14 7.86
N ALA A 622 28.44 -26.35 7.25
CA ALA A 622 28.46 -26.19 5.80
C ALA A 622 28.69 -27.55 5.12
N GLY A 623 27.78 -27.90 4.21
CA GLY A 623 27.90 -29.07 3.37
C GLY A 623 28.78 -28.79 2.14
N GLN A 624 29.07 -29.83 1.38
CA GLN A 624 29.67 -29.69 0.06
C GLN A 624 28.57 -29.69 -1.01
N HIS A 625 28.50 -28.64 -1.81
CA HIS A 625 27.53 -28.55 -2.89
C HIS A 625 27.65 -29.75 -3.86
N GLN A 626 26.52 -30.37 -4.17
CA GLN A 626 26.43 -31.48 -5.11
C GLN A 626 25.46 -31.12 -6.22
N PRO A 627 25.92 -30.57 -7.34
CA PRO A 627 25.06 -30.12 -8.42
C PRO A 627 24.35 -31.27 -9.12
N SER A 628 23.14 -31.02 -9.63
CA SER A 628 22.36 -31.90 -10.49
C SER A 628 21.44 -31.08 -11.39
N ALA A 629 21.08 -31.62 -12.54
CA ALA A 629 20.06 -31.08 -13.42
C ALA A 629 18.69 -31.77 -13.25
N ASP A 630 18.62 -32.84 -12.48
CA ASP A 630 17.44 -33.71 -12.41
C ASP A 630 16.18 -33.01 -11.83
N TRP A 631 16.37 -31.93 -11.08
CA TRP A 631 15.27 -31.22 -10.42
C TRP A 631 14.60 -30.16 -11.30
N TYR A 632 15.23 -29.79 -12.44
CA TYR A 632 14.68 -28.80 -13.37
C TYR A 632 14.67 -29.27 -14.83
N ALA A 633 15.42 -30.30 -15.20
CA ALA A 633 15.34 -30.85 -16.52
C ALA A 633 13.96 -31.46 -16.78
N ALA A 634 13.38 -31.20 -17.94
CA ALA A 634 12.13 -31.83 -18.35
C ALA A 634 12.29 -33.34 -18.34
N LYS A 635 11.45 -34.06 -17.59
CA LYS A 635 11.37 -35.53 -17.66
C LYS A 635 10.66 -35.98 -18.90
#